data_16257ee1179537e9ad776dc15bad91d6
#
_entry.id   16257ee1179537e9ad776dc15bad91d6
#
_cell.length_a   1.000
_cell.length_b   1.000
_cell.length_c   1.000
_cell.angle_alpha   90.00
_cell.angle_beta   90.00
_cell.angle_gamma   90.00
#
_symmetry.space_group_name_H-M   'P 1'
#
loop_
_entity.id
_entity.type
_entity.pdbx_description
1 polymer ?
#
loop_
_entity_poly.entity_id
_entity_poly.type
_entity_poly.pdbx_seq_one_letter_code
_entity_poly.pdbx_strand_id
1 'polypeptide(L)'
;MEVFSKEKEEVLSNEETDDLWTRIQATNINKEKAKRKNYFLIGLSSAASVAILVGCFFLLKSYSSVLDPDIATFAVNTKADLPLTEETLLILAEDNVVSLKEKETEITYDSVEIKTNQESIQKEKSAAYNQLVIPRGKRSVLTFADGSKVWVNAGTRVIYPVEFEKDKREIYVDGEIYIEVARDENRPFYVRTKDMNVRVLGTKFNVTAYESEAIRSVVLAQGCVQVETARTPKAILAPNQMFSSADGKENISQVNVEPVSYTHLTLP
;
A
#
# COMPACT_ATOMS: atom_id res chain seq x y z
N MET A 1 -52.41 -88.66 12.21
CA MET A 1 -51.59 -89.39 11.23
C MET A 1 -50.88 -88.29 10.40
N GLU A 2 -49.74 -87.82 10.89
CA GLU A 2 -48.99 -86.74 10.30
C GLU A 2 -47.90 -87.31 9.37
N VAL A 3 -47.91 -86.86 8.11
CA VAL A 3 -46.94 -87.24 7.14
C VAL A 3 -45.90 -86.10 7.13
N PHE A 4 -44.72 -86.33 7.79
CA PHE A 4 -43.56 -85.49 7.64
C PHE A 4 -42.90 -85.81 6.28
N SER A 5 -42.99 -84.87 5.36
CA SER A 5 -42.16 -84.85 4.13
C SER A 5 -40.68 -84.55 4.46
N LYS A 6 -39.81 -85.50 4.19
CA LYS A 6 -38.38 -85.36 4.27
C LYS A 6 -37.95 -84.56 3.05
N GLU A 7 -37.62 -83.25 3.26
CA GLU A 7 -36.83 -82.49 2.29
C GLU A 7 -35.42 -83.12 2.19
N LYS A 8 -35.06 -83.53 0.98
CA LYS A 8 -33.67 -83.92 0.68
C LYS A 8 -32.76 -82.70 0.68
N GLU A 9 -31.88 -82.56 1.62
CA GLU A 9 -30.74 -81.69 1.50
C GLU A 9 -29.94 -82.08 0.27
N GLU A 10 -30.01 -81.32 -0.80
CA GLU A 10 -29.09 -81.41 -1.94
C GLU A 10 -27.73 -80.92 -1.50
N VAL A 11 -26.84 -81.85 -1.16
CA VAL A 11 -25.45 -81.53 -0.88
C VAL A 11 -24.73 -81.27 -2.22
N LEU A 12 -24.32 -80.01 -2.48
CA LEU A 12 -23.60 -79.60 -3.64
C LEU A 12 -22.34 -80.47 -3.84
N SER A 13 -22.04 -80.84 -5.06
CA SER A 13 -20.79 -81.53 -5.36
C SER A 13 -19.56 -80.64 -5.12
N ASN A 14 -18.41 -81.24 -4.88
CA ASN A 14 -17.16 -80.50 -4.65
C ASN A 14 -16.84 -79.52 -5.79
N GLU A 15 -17.18 -79.90 -7.01
CA GLU A 15 -16.94 -79.10 -8.22
C GLU A 15 -17.87 -77.85 -8.27
N GLU A 16 -19.12 -77.99 -7.87
CA GLU A 16 -20.10 -76.90 -7.78
C GLU A 16 -19.73 -75.95 -6.63
N THR A 17 -19.18 -76.43 -5.56
CA THR A 17 -18.71 -75.64 -4.42
C THR A 17 -17.50 -74.77 -4.78
N ASP A 18 -16.54 -75.36 -5.55
CA ASP A 18 -15.36 -74.62 -6.04
C ASP A 18 -15.72 -73.54 -7.07
N ASP A 19 -16.67 -73.83 -7.99
CA ASP A 19 -17.15 -72.83 -8.93
C ASP A 19 -17.83 -71.67 -8.17
N LEU A 20 -18.68 -71.95 -7.19
CA LEU A 20 -19.31 -70.92 -6.35
C LEU A 20 -18.27 -70.08 -5.58
N TRP A 21 -17.26 -70.68 -5.00
CA TRP A 21 -16.19 -69.97 -4.34
C TRP A 21 -15.42 -69.07 -5.28
N THR A 22 -15.10 -69.53 -6.44
CA THR A 22 -14.40 -68.75 -7.49
C THR A 22 -15.23 -67.53 -7.92
N ARG A 23 -16.51 -67.69 -8.11
CA ARG A 23 -17.44 -66.58 -8.47
C ARG A 23 -17.60 -65.60 -7.34
N ILE A 24 -17.66 -66.05 -6.06
CA ILE A 24 -17.74 -65.18 -4.90
C ILE A 24 -16.42 -64.37 -4.75
N GLN A 25 -15.29 -64.98 -4.92
CA GLN A 25 -13.98 -64.28 -4.86
C GLN A 25 -13.83 -63.27 -5.96
N ALA A 26 -14.20 -63.61 -7.21
CA ALA A 26 -14.17 -62.67 -8.35
C ALA A 26 -15.07 -61.45 -8.13
N THR A 27 -16.25 -61.66 -7.53
CA THR A 27 -17.20 -60.59 -7.21
C THR A 27 -16.68 -59.66 -6.11
N ASN A 28 -16.00 -60.21 -5.07
CA ASN A 28 -15.41 -59.42 -3.98
C ASN A 28 -14.22 -58.60 -4.45
N ILE A 29 -13.35 -59.18 -5.28
CA ILE A 29 -12.19 -58.47 -5.86
C ILE A 29 -12.65 -57.28 -6.72
N ASN A 30 -13.70 -57.47 -7.50
CA ASN A 30 -14.27 -56.40 -8.33
C ASN A 30 -14.92 -55.27 -7.49
N LYS A 31 -15.60 -55.62 -6.39
CA LYS A 31 -16.15 -54.62 -5.45
C LYS A 31 -15.07 -53.81 -4.74
N GLU A 32 -13.94 -54.43 -4.34
CA GLU A 32 -12.83 -53.72 -3.71
C GLU A 32 -12.09 -52.78 -4.70
N LYS A 33 -11.89 -53.24 -5.94
CA LYS A 33 -11.31 -52.40 -6.99
C LYS A 33 -12.18 -51.18 -7.34
N ALA A 34 -13.50 -51.36 -7.36
CA ALA A 34 -14.46 -50.27 -7.59
C ALA A 34 -14.47 -49.27 -6.41
N LYS A 35 -14.41 -49.74 -5.17
CA LYS A 35 -14.30 -48.86 -3.98
C LYS A 35 -13.00 -48.05 -4.01
N ARG A 36 -11.85 -48.68 -4.25
CA ARG A 36 -10.56 -47.97 -4.33
C ARG A 36 -10.52 -46.90 -5.43
N LYS A 37 -11.10 -47.18 -6.61
CA LYS A 37 -11.22 -46.21 -7.69
C LYS A 37 -12.07 -45.00 -7.31
N ASN A 38 -13.19 -45.22 -6.62
CA ASN A 38 -14.07 -44.15 -6.15
C ASN A 38 -13.39 -43.27 -5.07
N TYR A 39 -12.69 -43.86 -4.10
CA TYR A 39 -11.96 -43.07 -3.10
C TYR A 39 -10.80 -42.27 -3.73
N PHE A 40 -10.12 -42.80 -4.74
CA PHE A 40 -9.10 -42.05 -5.47
C PHE A 40 -9.68 -40.87 -6.24
N LEU A 41 -10.83 -41.04 -6.90
CA LEU A 41 -11.53 -39.92 -7.59
C LEU A 41 -12.07 -38.87 -6.64
N ILE A 42 -12.57 -39.26 -5.47
CA ILE A 42 -13.04 -38.32 -4.42
C ILE A 42 -11.83 -37.56 -3.84
N GLY A 43 -10.71 -38.23 -3.58
CA GLY A 43 -9.47 -37.56 -3.13
C GLY A 43 -8.93 -36.56 -4.14
N LEU A 44 -8.97 -36.87 -5.44
CA LEU A 44 -8.52 -35.97 -6.50
C LEU A 44 -9.43 -34.74 -6.63
N SER A 45 -10.74 -34.90 -6.49
CA SER A 45 -11.71 -33.79 -6.56
C SER A 45 -11.57 -32.84 -5.38
N SER A 46 -11.28 -33.34 -4.18
CA SER A 46 -11.08 -32.52 -2.99
C SER A 46 -9.78 -31.70 -3.07
N ALA A 47 -8.68 -32.29 -3.57
CA ALA A 47 -7.43 -31.58 -3.80
C ALA A 47 -7.57 -30.46 -4.84
N ALA A 48 -8.29 -30.71 -5.92
CA ALA A 48 -8.59 -29.72 -6.95
C ALA A 48 -9.40 -28.55 -6.40
N SER A 49 -10.41 -28.81 -5.55
CA SER A 49 -11.23 -27.77 -4.92
C SER A 49 -10.38 -26.86 -4.02
N VAL A 50 -9.50 -27.43 -3.20
CA VAL A 50 -8.59 -26.66 -2.34
C VAL A 50 -7.62 -25.83 -3.19
N ALA A 51 -7.06 -26.40 -4.26
CA ALA A 51 -6.18 -25.67 -5.16
C ALA A 51 -6.88 -24.49 -5.85
N ILE A 52 -8.15 -24.67 -6.27
CA ILE A 52 -8.96 -23.59 -6.85
C ILE A 52 -9.25 -22.51 -5.81
N LEU A 53 -9.61 -22.87 -4.56
CA LEU A 53 -9.86 -21.89 -3.50
C LEU A 53 -8.59 -21.10 -3.13
N VAL A 54 -7.44 -21.77 -3.03
CA VAL A 54 -6.16 -21.11 -2.79
C VAL A 54 -5.77 -20.23 -3.98
N GLY A 55 -5.92 -20.69 -5.21
CA GLY A 55 -5.69 -19.90 -6.41
C GLY A 55 -6.63 -18.69 -6.50
N CYS A 56 -7.91 -18.87 -6.21
CA CYS A 56 -8.89 -17.79 -6.15
C CYS A 56 -8.57 -16.78 -5.04
N PHE A 57 -8.14 -17.25 -3.87
CA PHE A 57 -7.68 -16.38 -2.78
C PHE A 57 -6.46 -15.53 -3.19
N PHE A 58 -5.46 -16.13 -3.85
CA PHE A 58 -4.31 -15.40 -4.37
C PHE A 58 -4.68 -14.43 -5.50
N LEU A 59 -5.59 -14.82 -6.39
CA LEU A 59 -6.11 -13.95 -7.45
C LEU A 59 -6.91 -12.79 -6.87
N LEU A 60 -7.79 -13.04 -5.90
CA LEU A 60 -8.55 -11.99 -5.21
C LEU A 60 -7.63 -11.04 -4.45
N LYS A 61 -6.60 -11.55 -3.76
CA LYS A 61 -5.61 -10.73 -3.08
C LYS A 61 -4.76 -9.90 -4.06
N SER A 62 -4.39 -10.47 -5.21
CA SER A 62 -3.69 -9.75 -6.28
C SER A 62 -4.60 -8.71 -6.95
N TYR A 63 -5.90 -8.99 -7.09
CA TYR A 63 -6.88 -8.08 -7.66
C TYR A 63 -7.21 -6.92 -6.71
N SER A 64 -7.25 -7.16 -5.39
CA SER A 64 -7.44 -6.09 -4.39
C SER A 64 -6.30 -5.08 -4.38
N SER A 65 -5.06 -5.50 -4.66
CA SER A 65 -3.92 -4.59 -4.76
C SER A 65 -3.91 -3.74 -6.05
N VAL A 66 -4.76 -4.09 -7.04
CA VAL A 66 -4.91 -3.31 -8.30
C VAL A 66 -6.00 -2.23 -8.17
N LEU A 67 -6.84 -2.29 -7.11
CA LEU A 67 -7.96 -1.35 -6.92
C LEU A 67 -7.61 -0.13 -6.06
N ASP A 68 -6.46 -0.12 -5.35
CA ASP A 68 -5.97 1.08 -4.69
C ASP A 68 -5.21 1.91 -5.72
N PRO A 69 -5.75 3.07 -6.16
CA PRO A 69 -5.03 3.93 -7.07
C PRO A 69 -3.71 4.33 -6.43
N ASP A 70 -2.61 4.18 -7.16
CA ASP A 70 -1.32 4.72 -6.76
C ASP A 70 -1.48 6.20 -6.37
N ILE A 71 -0.80 6.64 -5.32
CA ILE A 71 -0.89 7.99 -4.77
C ILE A 71 -0.75 9.08 -5.84
N ALA A 72 0.09 8.86 -6.85
CA ALA A 72 0.27 9.79 -7.96
C ALA A 72 -0.97 9.85 -8.87
N THR A 73 -1.62 8.72 -9.13
CA THR A 73 -2.88 8.66 -9.89
C THR A 73 -4.00 9.35 -9.13
N PHE A 74 -4.10 9.13 -7.82
CA PHE A 74 -5.04 9.84 -6.96
C PHE A 74 -4.80 11.35 -6.99
N ALA A 75 -3.53 11.79 -6.93
CA ALA A 75 -3.16 13.20 -6.97
C ALA A 75 -3.62 13.90 -8.24
N VAL A 76 -3.49 13.24 -9.39
CA VAL A 76 -3.93 13.78 -10.69
C VAL A 76 -5.46 13.88 -10.76
N ASN A 77 -6.16 12.83 -10.34
CA ASN A 77 -7.61 12.75 -10.46
C ASN A 77 -8.36 13.74 -9.55
N THR A 78 -7.79 14.06 -8.36
CA THR A 78 -8.44 14.94 -7.38
C THR A 78 -8.00 16.41 -7.46
N LYS A 79 -7.10 16.76 -8.37
CA LYS A 79 -6.60 18.15 -8.50
C LYS A 79 -7.66 19.12 -8.96
N ALA A 80 -8.53 18.70 -9.88
CA ALA A 80 -9.55 19.56 -10.48
C ALA A 80 -10.66 19.98 -9.51
N ASP A 81 -10.86 19.22 -8.45
CA ASP A 81 -11.96 19.39 -7.50
C ASP A 81 -11.59 20.23 -6.26
N LEU A 82 -10.37 20.79 -6.23
CA LEU A 82 -9.91 21.55 -5.07
C LEU A 82 -10.62 22.92 -5.02
N PRO A 83 -11.25 23.26 -3.89
CA PRO A 83 -11.88 24.57 -3.73
C PRO A 83 -10.83 25.67 -3.69
N LEU A 84 -11.14 26.79 -4.35
CA LEU A 84 -10.35 28.01 -4.23
C LEU A 84 -10.68 28.66 -2.88
N THR A 85 -9.75 28.63 -1.94
CA THR A 85 -9.92 29.16 -0.60
C THR A 85 -8.66 29.88 -0.12
N GLU A 86 -8.86 30.81 0.82
CA GLU A 86 -7.77 31.45 1.57
C GLU A 86 -7.45 30.71 2.86
N GLU A 87 -8.17 29.65 3.17
CA GLU A 87 -7.98 28.85 4.38
C GLU A 87 -7.21 27.56 4.07
N THR A 88 -6.45 27.10 5.03
CA THR A 88 -5.80 25.79 4.96
C THR A 88 -6.88 24.71 5.02
N LEU A 89 -6.88 23.79 4.08
CA LEU A 89 -7.83 22.69 4.04
C LEU A 89 -7.16 21.37 4.37
N LEU A 90 -7.71 20.69 5.35
CA LEU A 90 -7.45 19.29 5.61
C LEU A 90 -8.64 18.49 5.10
N ILE A 91 -8.46 17.83 3.95
CA ILE A 91 -9.44 16.98 3.30
C ILE A 91 -9.15 15.56 3.75
N LEU A 92 -10.05 15.01 4.54
CA LEU A 92 -9.96 13.63 5.03
C LEU A 92 -10.55 12.65 4.02
N ALA A 93 -10.27 11.39 4.18
CA ALA A 93 -10.96 10.34 3.47
C ALA A 93 -12.48 10.55 3.58
N GLU A 94 -13.23 10.22 2.51
CA GLU A 94 -14.69 10.42 2.40
C GLU A 94 -15.16 11.88 2.25
N ASP A 95 -14.29 12.76 1.68
CA ASP A 95 -14.61 14.17 1.36
C ASP A 95 -14.99 15.04 2.58
N ASN A 96 -14.64 14.62 3.79
CA ASN A 96 -14.80 15.46 4.97
C ASN A 96 -13.72 16.54 4.97
N VAL A 97 -14.13 17.81 4.81
CA VAL A 97 -13.23 18.97 4.69
C VAL A 97 -13.22 19.75 5.99
N VAL A 98 -12.04 19.82 6.61
CA VAL A 98 -11.78 20.65 7.80
C VAL A 98 -11.03 21.91 7.36
N SER A 99 -11.60 23.06 7.64
CA SER A 99 -11.03 24.37 7.31
C SER A 99 -10.29 24.96 8.51
N LEU A 100 -9.00 25.24 8.35
CA LEU A 100 -8.10 25.73 9.39
C LEU A 100 -7.74 27.20 9.09
N LYS A 101 -8.20 28.10 9.97
CA LYS A 101 -8.16 29.58 9.73
C LYS A 101 -6.82 30.20 10.04
N GLU A 102 -6.00 29.55 10.86
CA GLU A 102 -4.75 30.09 11.36
C GLU A 102 -3.71 30.24 10.25
N LYS A 103 -2.72 31.12 10.46
CA LYS A 103 -1.60 31.30 9.51
C LYS A 103 -0.61 30.15 9.59
N GLU A 104 -0.43 29.59 10.77
CA GLU A 104 0.40 28.44 11.05
C GLU A 104 -0.42 27.37 11.74
N THR A 105 -0.49 26.19 11.15
CA THR A 105 -1.29 25.08 11.63
C THR A 105 -0.40 23.90 11.98
N GLU A 106 -0.60 23.31 13.13
CA GLU A 106 0.01 22.04 13.51
C GLU A 106 -1.01 20.92 13.41
N ILE A 107 -0.63 19.87 12.68
CA ILE A 107 -1.45 18.67 12.49
C ILE A 107 -0.61 17.47 12.93
N THR A 108 -1.08 16.72 13.90
CA THR A 108 -0.37 15.55 14.42
C THR A 108 -1.24 14.32 14.30
N TYR A 109 -0.70 13.31 13.64
CA TYR A 109 -1.28 11.97 13.53
C TYR A 109 -0.73 11.09 14.66
N ASP A 110 -1.60 10.58 15.49
CA ASP A 110 -1.24 9.49 16.39
C ASP A 110 -1.90 8.16 15.93
N SER A 111 -1.91 7.13 16.78
CA SER A 111 -2.49 5.82 16.42
C SER A 111 -4.01 5.82 16.33
N VAL A 112 -4.70 6.79 16.93
CA VAL A 112 -6.16 6.79 17.13
C VAL A 112 -6.82 8.03 16.53
N GLU A 113 -6.18 9.19 16.63
CA GLU A 113 -6.77 10.48 16.29
C GLU A 113 -5.82 11.38 15.48
N ILE A 114 -6.40 12.40 14.87
CA ILE A 114 -5.73 13.50 14.20
C ILE A 114 -5.95 14.73 15.06
N LYS A 115 -4.87 15.30 15.59
CA LYS A 115 -4.90 16.52 16.39
C LYS A 115 -4.57 17.71 15.53
N THR A 116 -5.40 18.72 15.57
CA THR A 116 -5.14 20.03 14.99
C THR A 116 -5.06 21.07 16.10
N ASN A 117 -4.67 22.31 15.80
CA ASN A 117 -4.69 23.40 16.80
C ASN A 117 -6.10 23.65 17.38
N GLN A 118 -7.16 23.24 16.69
CA GLN A 118 -8.54 23.56 17.02
C GLN A 118 -9.32 22.40 17.60
N GLU A 119 -9.07 21.17 17.13
CA GLU A 119 -9.86 19.99 17.47
C GLU A 119 -9.09 18.69 17.31
N SER A 120 -9.63 17.63 17.92
CA SER A 120 -9.21 16.26 17.71
C SER A 120 -10.27 15.54 16.87
N ILE A 121 -9.83 14.89 15.78
CA ILE A 121 -10.68 14.18 14.85
C ILE A 121 -10.34 12.69 14.92
N GLN A 122 -11.33 11.85 15.08
CA GLN A 122 -11.08 10.40 15.08
C GLN A 122 -10.63 9.93 13.70
N LYS A 123 -9.62 9.08 13.67
CA LYS A 123 -9.17 8.42 12.45
C LYS A 123 -10.22 7.41 11.99
N GLU A 124 -10.71 7.57 10.79
CA GLU A 124 -11.46 6.52 10.12
C GLU A 124 -10.48 5.54 9.46
N LYS A 125 -10.73 4.24 9.66
CA LYS A 125 -9.96 3.19 8.98
C LYS A 125 -10.45 3.06 7.54
N SER A 126 -10.09 4.02 6.73
CA SER A 126 -10.30 3.97 5.28
C SER A 126 -8.98 3.73 4.56
N ALA A 127 -9.01 3.01 3.46
CA ALA A 127 -7.87 2.87 2.54
C ALA A 127 -7.60 4.15 1.71
N ALA A 128 -8.32 5.23 1.98
CA ALA A 128 -8.25 6.46 1.23
C ALA A 128 -7.10 7.38 1.70
N TYR A 129 -6.76 8.33 0.86
CA TYR A 129 -5.74 9.34 1.12
C TYR A 129 -6.35 10.60 1.74
N ASN A 130 -5.63 11.20 2.68
CA ASN A 130 -5.87 12.55 3.14
C ASN A 130 -5.11 13.55 2.27
N GLN A 131 -5.61 14.79 2.21
CA GLN A 131 -4.96 15.87 1.50
C GLN A 131 -4.84 17.10 2.42
N LEU A 132 -3.68 17.72 2.42
CA LEU A 132 -3.43 18.99 3.07
C LEU A 132 -3.14 20.03 1.99
N VAL A 133 -4.00 21.04 1.88
CA VAL A 133 -3.88 22.12 0.91
C VAL A 133 -3.59 23.43 1.62
N ILE A 134 -2.43 23.99 1.35
CA ILE A 134 -1.96 25.23 1.98
C ILE A 134 -2.10 26.38 0.97
N PRO A 135 -2.93 27.38 1.22
CA PRO A 135 -3.05 28.54 0.34
C PRO A 135 -1.83 29.48 0.47
N ARG A 136 -1.76 30.48 -0.39
CA ARG A 136 -0.71 31.48 -0.31
C ARG A 136 -0.76 32.25 1.02
N GLY A 137 0.40 32.49 1.61
CA GLY A 137 0.54 33.25 2.85
C GLY A 137 0.30 32.46 4.13
N LYS A 138 0.06 31.14 4.03
CA LYS A 138 -0.06 30.23 5.16
C LYS A 138 1.01 29.14 5.13
N ARG A 139 1.19 28.48 6.28
CA ARG A 139 2.12 27.35 6.45
C ARG A 139 1.49 26.34 7.40
N SER A 140 1.98 25.10 7.31
CA SER A 140 1.55 24.04 8.24
C SER A 140 2.71 23.13 8.60
N VAL A 141 2.58 22.53 9.77
CA VAL A 141 3.47 21.46 10.20
C VAL A 141 2.65 20.20 10.35
N LEU A 142 3.07 19.14 9.66
CA LEU A 142 2.42 17.83 9.67
C LEU A 142 3.35 16.84 10.35
N THR A 143 2.92 16.23 11.44
CA THR A 143 3.66 15.18 12.14
C THR A 143 2.95 13.85 11.96
N PHE A 144 3.63 12.87 11.40
CA PHE A 144 3.12 11.52 11.19
C PHE A 144 3.29 10.64 12.42
N ALA A 145 2.52 9.56 12.49
CA ALA A 145 2.56 8.62 13.60
C ALA A 145 3.92 7.87 13.74
N ASP A 146 4.74 7.82 12.67
CA ASP A 146 6.10 7.28 12.70
C ASP A 146 7.14 8.24 13.28
N GLY A 147 6.72 9.47 13.63
CA GLY A 147 7.58 10.55 14.12
C GLY A 147 8.21 11.41 13.04
N SER A 148 7.95 11.13 11.75
CA SER A 148 8.38 12.00 10.66
C SER A 148 7.63 13.32 10.70
N LYS A 149 8.35 14.44 10.45
CA LYS A 149 7.81 15.79 10.54
C LYS A 149 8.02 16.54 9.24
N VAL A 150 6.96 17.15 8.72
CA VAL A 150 6.92 17.85 7.44
C VAL A 150 6.49 19.29 7.69
N TRP A 151 7.31 20.24 7.31
CA TRP A 151 6.94 21.65 7.21
C TRP A 151 6.49 21.93 5.80
N VAL A 152 5.25 22.34 5.67
CA VAL A 152 4.58 22.55 4.39
C VAL A 152 4.48 24.04 4.09
N ASN A 153 5.06 24.48 2.99
CA ASN A 153 5.11 25.89 2.59
C ASN A 153 3.82 26.34 1.88
N ALA A 154 3.69 27.64 1.67
CA ALA A 154 2.56 28.27 1.01
C ALA A 154 2.36 27.75 -0.43
N GLY A 155 1.11 27.61 -0.87
CA GLY A 155 0.77 27.12 -2.22
C GLY A 155 1.06 25.65 -2.44
N THR A 156 1.22 24.87 -1.37
CA THR A 156 1.58 23.46 -1.42
C THR A 156 0.38 22.56 -1.16
N ARG A 157 0.33 21.45 -1.87
CA ARG A 157 -0.57 20.34 -1.65
C ARG A 157 0.23 19.09 -1.30
N VAL A 158 -0.12 18.47 -0.18
CA VAL A 158 0.47 17.19 0.26
C VAL A 158 -0.64 16.16 0.34
N ILE A 159 -0.42 14.98 -0.25
CA ILE A 159 -1.32 13.84 -0.18
C ILE A 159 -0.58 12.72 0.53
N TYR A 160 -1.27 12.03 1.43
CA TYR A 160 -0.67 10.97 2.24
C TYR A 160 -1.76 10.00 2.72
N PRO A 161 -1.42 8.71 2.93
CA PRO A 161 -2.37 7.74 3.45
C PRO A 161 -2.70 8.03 4.92
N VAL A 162 -3.86 7.60 5.36
CA VAL A 162 -4.25 7.66 6.80
C VAL A 162 -3.27 6.91 7.68
N GLU A 163 -2.75 5.78 7.18
CA GLU A 163 -1.68 4.97 7.79
C GLU A 163 -0.70 4.53 6.72
N PHE A 164 0.60 4.63 7.02
CA PHE A 164 1.62 4.11 6.10
C PHE A 164 1.57 2.59 5.99
N GLU A 165 1.90 2.07 4.83
CA GLU A 165 2.01 0.65 4.57
C GLU A 165 3.12 -0.01 5.43
N LYS A 166 3.11 -1.34 5.49
CA LYS A 166 4.06 -2.11 6.31
C LYS A 166 5.48 -2.12 5.75
N ASP A 167 5.63 -1.94 4.46
CA ASP A 167 6.89 -2.06 3.70
C ASP A 167 7.41 -0.72 3.15
N LYS A 168 6.56 0.31 3.10
CA LYS A 168 6.93 1.66 2.64
C LYS A 168 6.16 2.75 3.37
N ARG A 169 6.69 3.97 3.32
CA ARG A 169 6.04 5.21 3.72
C ARG A 169 6.05 6.13 2.50
N GLU A 170 4.91 6.64 2.08
CA GLU A 170 4.81 7.38 0.83
C GLU A 170 3.90 8.59 0.97
N ILE A 171 4.35 9.73 0.43
CA ILE A 171 3.55 10.94 0.28
C ILE A 171 3.70 11.49 -1.14
N TYR A 172 2.71 12.24 -1.61
CA TYR A 172 2.79 13.01 -2.85
C TYR A 172 2.80 14.50 -2.55
N VAL A 173 3.62 15.25 -3.27
CA VAL A 173 3.80 16.70 -3.06
C VAL A 173 3.70 17.43 -4.40
N ASP A 174 2.84 18.46 -4.44
CA ASP A 174 2.85 19.54 -5.42
C ASP A 174 3.11 20.84 -4.65
N GLY A 175 4.32 21.35 -4.69
CA GLY A 175 4.73 22.50 -3.92
C GLY A 175 6.09 22.38 -3.25
N GLU A 176 6.23 22.94 -2.07
CA GLU A 176 7.48 22.94 -1.31
C GLU A 176 7.29 22.43 0.11
N ILE A 177 8.16 21.49 0.49
CA ILE A 177 8.24 20.95 1.84
C ILE A 177 9.69 20.87 2.33
N TYR A 178 9.88 21.09 3.63
CA TYR A 178 11.04 20.58 4.35
C TYR A 178 10.59 19.38 5.17
N ILE A 179 11.39 18.33 5.22
CA ILE A 179 11.01 17.10 5.90
C ILE A 179 12.17 16.53 6.72
N GLU A 180 11.86 16.13 7.95
CA GLU A 180 12.70 15.31 8.82
C GLU A 180 12.07 13.92 8.93
N VAL A 181 12.62 12.98 8.19
CA VAL A 181 12.11 11.60 8.18
C VAL A 181 12.70 10.81 9.33
N ALA A 182 11.83 10.20 10.14
CA ALA A 182 12.24 9.26 11.18
C ALA A 182 12.97 8.05 10.55
N ARG A 183 14.13 7.67 11.15
CA ARG A 183 14.95 6.59 10.60
C ARG A 183 14.25 5.24 10.71
N ASP A 184 14.05 4.60 9.59
CA ASP A 184 13.55 3.23 9.49
C ASP A 184 14.11 2.57 8.21
N GLU A 185 15.06 1.66 8.39
CA GLU A 185 15.76 1.00 7.27
C GLU A 185 14.90 -0.07 6.60
N ASN A 186 13.89 -0.59 7.30
CA ASN A 186 12.99 -1.61 6.79
C ASN A 186 11.82 -1.04 5.99
N ARG A 187 11.49 0.24 6.22
CA ARG A 187 10.39 0.94 5.53
C ARG A 187 10.89 2.24 4.93
N PRO A 188 11.40 2.22 3.70
CA PRO A 188 11.80 3.42 2.98
C PRO A 188 10.68 4.47 2.96
N PHE A 189 11.06 5.74 2.98
CA PHE A 189 10.15 6.86 2.82
C PHE A 189 10.28 7.42 1.39
N TYR A 190 9.16 7.60 0.72
CA TYR A 190 9.08 8.12 -0.64
C TYR A 190 8.34 9.46 -0.64
N VAL A 191 8.96 10.47 -1.26
CA VAL A 191 8.28 11.71 -1.66
C VAL A 191 8.09 11.66 -3.16
N ARG A 192 6.85 11.47 -3.59
CA ARG A 192 6.45 11.50 -5.00
C ARG A 192 6.10 12.91 -5.40
N THR A 193 6.49 13.30 -6.57
CA THR A 193 6.03 14.50 -7.26
C THR A 193 5.60 14.12 -8.68
N LYS A 194 5.14 15.06 -9.45
CA LYS A 194 4.79 14.83 -10.85
C LYS A 194 5.95 14.24 -11.66
N ASP A 195 7.17 14.75 -11.44
CA ASP A 195 8.33 14.49 -12.30
C ASP A 195 9.48 13.80 -11.58
N MET A 196 9.44 13.69 -10.25
CA MET A 196 10.51 13.13 -9.44
C MET A 196 9.99 12.14 -8.39
N ASN A 197 10.82 11.17 -8.09
CA ASN A 197 10.64 10.25 -6.98
C ASN A 197 11.86 10.33 -6.06
N VAL A 198 11.65 10.72 -4.82
CA VAL A 198 12.70 10.88 -3.81
C VAL A 198 12.58 9.78 -2.78
N ARG A 199 13.63 8.99 -2.58
CA ARG A 199 13.68 7.88 -1.64
C ARG A 199 14.70 8.12 -0.55
N VAL A 200 14.31 7.91 0.72
CA VAL A 200 15.16 8.06 1.89
C VAL A 200 14.88 6.99 2.95
N LEU A 201 15.77 6.83 3.94
CA LEU A 201 15.61 5.91 5.08
C LEU A 201 15.54 6.64 6.43
N GLY A 202 15.98 7.92 6.47
CA GLY A 202 16.04 8.72 7.69
C GLY A 202 16.93 9.94 7.43
N THR A 203 16.33 11.03 6.98
CA THR A 203 17.02 12.10 6.26
C THR A 203 16.32 13.41 6.51
N LYS A 204 17.07 14.53 6.52
CA LYS A 204 16.54 15.88 6.56
C LYS A 204 16.83 16.55 5.22
N PHE A 205 15.79 16.98 4.52
CA PHE A 205 15.94 17.55 3.19
C PHE A 205 14.75 18.45 2.82
N ASN A 206 14.96 19.33 1.83
CA ASN A 206 13.91 20.12 1.20
C ASN A 206 13.56 19.57 -0.17
N VAL A 207 12.30 19.64 -0.55
CA VAL A 207 11.80 19.37 -1.89
C VAL A 207 11.01 20.56 -2.37
N THR A 208 11.38 21.12 -3.54
CA THR A 208 10.60 22.14 -4.24
C THR A 208 10.16 21.57 -5.58
N ALA A 209 8.86 21.42 -5.77
CA ALA A 209 8.29 20.77 -6.95
C ALA A 209 6.87 21.30 -7.26
N TYR A 210 6.73 22.63 -7.37
CA TYR A 210 5.47 23.24 -7.82
C TYR A 210 5.20 22.86 -9.28
N GLU A 211 4.06 22.26 -9.55
CA GLU A 211 3.68 21.90 -10.94
C GLU A 211 3.59 23.10 -11.87
N SER A 212 3.28 24.29 -11.32
CA SER A 212 3.22 25.54 -12.06
C SER A 212 4.59 26.12 -12.42
N GLU A 213 5.67 25.62 -11.83
CA GLU A 213 7.04 26.13 -12.04
C GLU A 213 7.86 25.18 -12.92
N ALA A 214 8.82 25.74 -13.64
CA ALA A 214 9.73 24.94 -14.47
C ALA A 214 10.86 24.29 -13.69
N ILE A 215 11.21 24.83 -12.51
CA ILE A 215 12.33 24.39 -11.69
C ILE A 215 11.85 23.47 -10.59
N ARG A 216 12.47 22.30 -10.47
CA ARG A 216 12.29 21.36 -9.36
C ARG A 216 13.64 21.14 -8.70
N SER A 217 13.65 21.01 -7.39
CA SER A 217 14.90 20.77 -6.67
C SER A 217 14.71 19.90 -5.42
N VAL A 218 15.79 19.23 -5.07
CA VAL A 218 15.93 18.50 -3.80
C VAL A 218 17.24 18.94 -3.16
N VAL A 219 17.19 19.48 -1.96
CA VAL A 219 18.37 19.94 -1.20
C VAL A 219 18.55 19.05 0.01
N LEU A 220 19.70 18.42 0.14
CA LEU A 220 20.01 17.53 1.25
C LEU A 220 20.75 18.25 2.37
N ALA A 221 20.14 18.28 3.56
CA ALA A 221 20.76 18.81 4.77
C ALA A 221 21.52 17.72 5.56
N GLN A 222 20.89 16.56 5.79
CA GLN A 222 21.49 15.48 6.58
C GLN A 222 21.04 14.11 6.09
N GLY A 223 21.95 13.14 6.01
CA GLY A 223 21.66 11.75 5.63
C GLY A 223 22.03 11.44 4.19
N CYS A 224 21.18 10.73 3.48
CA CYS A 224 21.37 10.33 2.09
C CYS A 224 20.00 10.34 1.37
N VAL A 225 19.97 10.92 0.18
CA VAL A 225 18.79 10.99 -0.67
C VAL A 225 19.08 10.31 -2.00
N GLN A 226 18.17 9.47 -2.46
CA GLN A 226 18.12 8.98 -3.83
C GLN A 226 17.00 9.71 -4.57
N VAL A 227 17.33 10.33 -5.69
CA VAL A 227 16.39 11.00 -6.60
C VAL A 227 16.30 10.18 -7.89
N GLU A 228 15.09 9.96 -8.37
CA GLU A 228 14.78 9.30 -9.63
C GLU A 228 13.87 10.20 -10.45
N THR A 229 14.17 10.32 -11.73
CA THR A 229 13.34 11.02 -12.72
C THR A 229 13.24 10.17 -13.98
N ALA A 230 12.45 10.60 -14.96
CA ALA A 230 12.38 9.92 -16.27
C ALA A 230 13.73 9.91 -17.02
N ARG A 231 14.63 10.86 -16.72
CA ARG A 231 15.95 11.01 -17.38
C ARG A 231 17.09 10.44 -16.56
N THR A 232 17.04 10.64 -15.25
CA THR A 232 18.04 10.15 -14.31
C THR A 232 17.43 9.01 -13.47
N PRO A 233 17.69 7.74 -13.83
CA PRO A 233 17.14 6.60 -13.12
C PRO A 233 17.60 6.52 -11.66
N LYS A 234 18.77 7.13 -11.34
CA LYS A 234 19.30 7.14 -9.99
C LYS A 234 20.35 8.21 -9.81
N ALA A 235 20.02 9.25 -9.04
CA ALA A 235 20.98 10.22 -8.51
C ALA A 235 21.06 10.05 -6.99
N ILE A 236 22.26 10.06 -6.41
CA ILE A 236 22.47 9.98 -4.97
C ILE A 236 23.08 11.29 -4.51
N LEU A 237 22.46 11.94 -3.52
CA LEU A 237 22.94 13.17 -2.92
C LEU A 237 23.64 12.88 -1.58
N ALA A 238 24.75 13.55 -1.38
CA ALA A 238 25.42 13.72 -0.09
C ALA A 238 24.98 15.05 0.58
N PRO A 239 25.18 15.22 1.89
CA PRO A 239 24.88 16.47 2.57
C PRO A 239 25.49 17.69 1.88
N ASN A 240 24.77 18.81 1.88
CA ASN A 240 25.09 20.05 1.16
C ASN A 240 25.10 19.91 -0.36
N GLN A 241 24.41 18.94 -0.91
CA GLN A 241 24.15 18.85 -2.35
C GLN A 241 22.69 19.15 -2.68
N MET A 242 22.51 19.75 -3.85
CA MET A 242 21.23 20.02 -4.46
C MET A 242 21.15 19.29 -5.80
N PHE A 243 20.11 18.50 -5.99
CA PHE A 243 19.64 18.09 -7.30
C PHE A 243 18.69 19.15 -7.83
N SER A 244 18.84 19.55 -9.07
CA SER A 244 17.92 20.46 -9.76
C SER A 244 17.55 19.93 -11.14
N SER A 245 16.29 20.10 -11.52
CA SER A 245 15.76 19.81 -12.85
C SER A 245 15.04 21.05 -13.37
N ALA A 246 15.49 21.59 -14.50
CA ALA A 246 14.93 22.76 -15.15
C ALA A 246 15.04 22.63 -16.67
N ASP A 247 13.95 22.87 -17.41
CA ASP A 247 13.91 22.83 -18.88
C ASP A 247 14.53 21.55 -19.47
N GLY A 248 14.35 20.44 -18.77
CA GLY A 248 14.87 19.15 -19.17
C GLY A 248 16.38 18.97 -18.95
N LYS A 249 17.04 19.88 -18.23
CA LYS A 249 18.43 19.72 -17.78
C LYS A 249 18.42 19.37 -16.31
N GLU A 250 19.20 18.37 -15.95
CA GLU A 250 19.37 17.90 -14.59
C GLU A 250 20.82 18.08 -14.14
N ASN A 251 21.00 18.57 -12.93
CA ASN A 251 22.32 18.89 -12.39
C ASN A 251 22.39 18.59 -10.89
N ILE A 252 23.57 18.20 -10.42
CA ILE A 252 23.91 18.14 -9.00
C ILE A 252 24.98 19.19 -8.71
N SER A 253 24.69 20.08 -7.76
CA SER A 253 25.60 21.16 -7.34
C SER A 253 25.80 21.17 -5.82
N GLN A 254 26.89 21.77 -5.37
CA GLN A 254 27.09 22.05 -3.95
C GLN A 254 26.33 23.31 -3.57
N VAL A 255 25.71 23.26 -2.40
CA VAL A 255 24.99 24.40 -1.81
C VAL A 255 25.41 24.54 -0.35
N ASN A 256 25.42 25.77 0.15
CA ASN A 256 25.60 25.97 1.58
C ASN A 256 24.25 25.84 2.27
N VAL A 257 24.01 24.71 2.92
CA VAL A 257 22.85 24.53 3.76
C VAL A 257 23.25 25.02 5.15
N GLU A 258 23.10 26.31 5.40
CA GLU A 258 23.12 26.79 6.79
C GLU A 258 21.96 26.10 7.54
N PRO A 259 22.12 25.77 8.83
CA PRO A 259 21.01 25.20 9.59
C PRO A 259 19.87 26.21 9.54
N VAL A 260 18.90 25.93 8.67
CA VAL A 260 17.74 26.77 8.46
C VAL A 260 16.99 26.82 9.78
N SER A 261 17.10 27.96 10.44
CA SER A 261 16.17 28.33 11.51
C SER A 261 14.79 28.37 10.85
N TYR A 262 13.92 27.44 11.18
CA TYR A 262 12.61 27.14 10.53
C TYR A 262 11.63 28.34 10.50
N THR A 263 12.06 29.52 10.93
CA THR A 263 11.31 30.78 10.88
C THR A 263 11.35 31.46 9.51
N HIS A 264 12.22 31.07 8.59
CA HIS A 264 12.37 31.73 7.28
C HIS A 264 12.72 30.70 6.19
N LEU A 265 11.73 29.87 5.77
CA LEU A 265 11.81 29.15 4.50
C LEU A 265 11.51 30.12 3.36
N THR A 266 12.46 30.97 3.04
CA THR A 266 12.59 31.63 1.75
C THR A 266 14.03 31.42 1.32
N LEU A 267 14.27 30.39 0.53
CA LEU A 267 15.48 30.33 -0.29
C LEU A 267 15.36 31.41 -1.35
N PRO A 268 16.46 32.08 -1.71
CA PRO A 268 16.46 33.13 -2.71
C PRO A 268 16.08 32.65 -4.10
#